data_d5a816bf30dfa42baf269bb76ac3d9ed
#
_entry.id   d5a816bf30dfa42baf269bb76ac3d9ed
#
_cell.length_a   1.000
_cell.length_b   1.000
_cell.length_c   1.000
_cell.angle_alpha   90.00
_cell.angle_beta   90.00
_cell.angle_gamma   90.00
#
_symmetry.space_group_name_H-M   'P 1'
#
loop_
_entity.id
_entity.type
_entity.pdbx_description
1 polymer ?
#
loop_
_entity_poly.entity_id
_entity_poly.type
_entity_poly.pdbx_seq_one_letter_code
_entity_poly.pdbx_strand_id
1 'polypeptide(L)'
;MKYIIQIHLEHENDIIRKIEISEDSNLYILHNKIVESLNLDQHQMASFYFTNEKLDLKQEIPLFNIDENESIEMSNIKIKSAFCNINDQLIYVYDFLKMWRFLVTYEKTSKSETEETKVIYSVGEMPKKAPEIFFKSENDSKSSDDIFYDDEDQYLI
;
A
#
# COMPACT_ATOMS: atom_id res chain seq x y z
N MET A 1 -9.22 -21.45 5.51
CA MET A 1 -8.01 -21.42 4.69
C MET A 1 -7.25 -20.14 4.94
N LYS A 2 -5.96 -20.19 4.83
CA LYS A 2 -5.14 -19.00 4.96
C LYS A 2 -4.46 -18.65 3.65
N TYR A 3 -4.25 -17.36 3.46
CA TYR A 3 -3.55 -16.84 2.29
C TYR A 3 -2.18 -16.34 2.72
N ILE A 4 -1.21 -16.48 1.84
CA ILE A 4 0.08 -15.83 2.02
C ILE A 4 0.08 -14.62 1.09
N ILE A 5 0.15 -13.45 1.69
CA ILE A 5 0.10 -12.17 1.01
C ILE A 5 1.49 -11.54 1.05
N GLN A 6 2.03 -11.22 -0.12
CA GLN A 6 3.34 -10.59 -0.21
C GLN A 6 3.17 -9.08 -0.32
N ILE A 7 3.88 -8.36 0.52
CA ILE A 7 3.94 -6.89 0.51
C ILE A 7 5.32 -6.52 -0.01
N HIS A 8 5.37 -5.76 -1.08
CA HIS A 8 6.64 -5.44 -1.71
C HIS A 8 6.75 -3.94 -1.98
N LEU A 9 7.77 -3.30 -1.40
CA LEU A 9 8.12 -1.93 -1.73
C LEU A 9 9.38 -1.98 -2.59
N GLU A 10 9.26 -1.53 -3.83
CA GLU A 10 10.39 -1.47 -4.72
C GLU A 10 11.19 -0.21 -4.39
N HIS A 11 12.42 -0.39 -3.99
CA HIS A 11 13.31 0.69 -3.59
C HIS A 11 14.73 0.29 -4.03
N GLU A 12 15.74 1.08 -3.63
CA GLU A 12 17.14 0.73 -3.88
C GLU A 12 17.43 -0.71 -3.49
N ASN A 13 16.93 -1.10 -2.33
CA ASN A 13 16.95 -2.49 -1.88
C ASN A 13 15.51 -2.91 -1.70
N ASP A 14 15.18 -4.11 -2.17
CA ASP A 14 13.82 -4.62 -2.02
C ASP A 14 13.44 -4.75 -0.56
N ILE A 15 12.22 -4.33 -0.26
CA ILE A 15 11.65 -4.49 1.07
C ILE A 15 10.43 -5.37 0.91
N ILE A 16 10.48 -6.56 1.51
CA ILE A 16 9.45 -7.57 1.33
C ILE A 16 8.98 -8.08 2.67
N ARG A 17 7.66 -8.25 2.81
CA ARG A 17 7.07 -8.97 3.93
C ARG A 17 6.09 -9.97 3.35
N LYS A 18 6.03 -11.16 3.93
CA LYS A 18 4.98 -12.12 3.59
C LYS A 18 4.17 -12.37 4.84
N ILE A 19 2.88 -12.20 4.71
CA ILE A 19 1.95 -12.27 5.84
C ILE A 19 0.98 -13.42 5.58
N GLU A 20 0.86 -14.31 6.58
CA GLU A 20 -0.11 -15.39 6.55
C GLU A 20 -1.36 -14.91 7.26
N ILE A 21 -2.49 -14.90 6.58
CA ILE A 21 -3.72 -14.32 7.10
C ILE A 21 -4.93 -15.17 6.67
N SER A 22 -5.92 -15.27 7.54
CA SER A 22 -7.14 -16.01 7.21
C SER A 22 -7.92 -15.35 6.09
N GLU A 23 -8.48 -16.15 5.21
CA GLU A 23 -9.33 -15.64 4.13
C GLU A 23 -10.56 -14.91 4.67
N ASP A 24 -10.99 -15.23 5.89
CA ASP A 24 -12.14 -14.60 6.53
C ASP A 24 -11.79 -13.34 7.32
N SER A 25 -10.51 -13.02 7.45
CA SER A 25 -10.07 -11.75 8.02
C SER A 25 -10.39 -10.61 7.06
N ASN A 26 -10.15 -9.39 7.47
CA ASN A 26 -10.43 -8.23 6.64
C ASN A 26 -9.16 -7.43 6.34
N LEU A 27 -9.29 -6.45 5.46
CA LEU A 27 -8.15 -5.63 5.05
C LEU A 27 -7.61 -4.74 6.19
N TYR A 28 -8.44 -4.44 7.19
CA TYR A 28 -7.98 -3.67 8.34
C TYR A 28 -6.94 -4.47 9.14
N ILE A 29 -7.18 -5.77 9.32
CA ILE A 29 -6.21 -6.65 10.00
C ILE A 29 -4.91 -6.74 9.19
N LEU A 30 -5.02 -6.84 7.87
CA LEU A 30 -3.85 -6.84 6.99
C LEU A 30 -3.07 -5.52 7.11
N HIS A 31 -3.78 -4.39 7.08
CA HIS A 31 -3.17 -3.06 7.26
C HIS A 31 -2.38 -2.99 8.57
N ASN A 32 -2.99 -3.42 9.67
CA ASN A 32 -2.32 -3.38 10.97
C ASN A 32 -1.05 -4.24 10.96
N LYS A 33 -1.11 -5.40 10.31
CA LYS A 33 0.05 -6.29 10.23
C LYS A 33 1.16 -5.70 9.37
N ILE A 34 0.81 -5.02 8.29
CA ILE A 34 1.77 -4.33 7.45
C ILE A 34 2.50 -3.25 8.26
N VAL A 35 1.73 -2.42 8.95
CA VAL A 35 2.28 -1.32 9.76
C VAL A 35 3.21 -1.87 10.84
N GLU A 36 2.77 -2.93 11.52
CA GLU A 36 3.58 -3.57 12.56
C GLU A 36 4.87 -4.15 12.01
N SER A 37 4.77 -4.88 10.89
CA SER A 37 5.92 -5.60 10.32
C SER A 37 6.99 -4.65 9.78
N LEU A 38 6.62 -3.43 9.42
CA LEU A 38 7.53 -2.45 8.85
C LEU A 38 7.88 -1.33 9.84
N ASN A 39 7.42 -1.44 11.08
CA ASN A 39 7.63 -0.42 12.13
C ASN A 39 7.17 0.97 11.68
N LEU A 40 6.01 1.02 11.04
CA LEU A 40 5.44 2.28 10.59
C LEU A 40 4.56 2.89 11.69
N ASP A 41 4.28 4.18 11.55
CA ASP A 41 3.41 4.89 12.48
C ASP A 41 1.96 4.46 12.27
N GLN A 42 1.30 4.02 13.35
CA GLN A 42 -0.08 3.55 13.30
C GLN A 42 -1.10 4.67 13.14
N HIS A 43 -0.66 5.91 13.25
CA HIS A 43 -1.58 7.06 13.19
C HIS A 43 -1.64 7.72 11.82
N GLN A 44 -0.96 7.15 10.83
CA GLN A 44 -1.00 7.70 9.48
C GLN A 44 -2.17 7.14 8.67
N MET A 45 -2.61 7.92 7.71
CA MET A 45 -3.67 7.48 6.80
C MET A 45 -3.10 6.50 5.78
N ALA A 46 -3.93 5.57 5.36
CA ALA A 46 -3.55 4.56 4.38
C ALA A 46 -4.80 4.10 3.63
N SER A 47 -4.59 3.57 2.42
CA SER A 47 -5.66 2.99 1.63
C SER A 47 -5.13 1.82 0.82
N PHE A 48 -6.00 0.85 0.57
CA PHE A 48 -5.75 -0.12 -0.49
C PHE A 48 -6.48 0.35 -1.74
N TYR A 49 -5.97 -0.04 -2.90
CA TYR A 49 -6.61 0.29 -4.18
C TYR A 49 -6.69 -0.98 -5.01
N PHE A 50 -7.86 -1.24 -5.58
CA PHE A 50 -7.94 -2.23 -6.64
C PHE A 50 -7.12 -1.72 -7.81
N THR A 51 -6.59 -2.63 -8.61
CA THR A 51 -5.69 -2.25 -9.68
C THR A 51 -5.93 -3.15 -10.90
N ASN A 52 -5.33 -2.79 -12.02
CA ASN A 52 -5.40 -3.55 -13.26
C ASN A 52 -4.00 -4.06 -13.63
N GLU A 53 -3.87 -4.64 -14.83
CA GLU A 53 -2.59 -5.18 -15.29
C GLU A 53 -1.49 -4.13 -15.38
N LYS A 54 -1.88 -2.86 -15.55
CA LYS A 54 -0.92 -1.75 -15.66
C LYS A 54 -0.61 -1.13 -14.30
N LEU A 55 -1.18 -1.68 -13.23
CA LEU A 55 -1.02 -1.18 -11.86
C LEU A 55 -1.54 0.25 -11.69
N ASP A 56 -2.58 0.60 -12.44
CA ASP A 56 -3.28 1.86 -12.25
C ASP A 56 -4.13 1.77 -10.97
N LEU A 57 -4.22 2.86 -10.25
CA LEU A 57 -5.05 2.93 -9.05
C LEU A 57 -6.52 3.00 -9.47
N LYS A 58 -7.30 2.02 -9.05
CA LYS A 58 -8.73 1.96 -9.34
C LYS A 58 -9.51 2.34 -8.09
N GLN A 59 -10.51 1.56 -7.70
CA GLN A 59 -11.32 1.91 -6.55
C GLN A 59 -10.52 1.90 -5.26
N GLU A 60 -10.65 2.97 -4.49
CA GLU A 60 -9.99 3.10 -3.19
C GLU A 60 -10.77 2.37 -2.11
N ILE A 61 -10.05 1.70 -1.23
CA ILE A 61 -10.59 1.12 0.00
C ILE A 61 -9.88 1.83 1.13
N PRO A 62 -10.48 2.89 1.69
CA PRO A 62 -9.81 3.68 2.72
C PRO A 62 -9.79 2.98 4.07
N LEU A 63 -8.88 3.41 4.93
CA LEU A 63 -8.81 2.93 6.31
C LEU A 63 -10.14 3.17 7.01
N PHE A 64 -10.66 4.38 6.89
CA PHE A 64 -11.98 4.75 7.41
C PHE A 64 -12.72 5.54 6.35
N ASN A 65 -14.00 5.24 6.17
CA ASN A 65 -14.82 5.96 5.23
C ASN A 65 -15.46 7.16 5.92
N ILE A 66 -15.26 8.34 5.36
CA ILE A 66 -15.79 9.59 5.92
C ILE A 66 -17.25 9.76 5.53
N ASP A 67 -17.67 9.17 4.41
CA ASP A 67 -19.04 9.26 3.93
C ASP A 67 -19.87 8.12 4.54
N GLU A 68 -20.80 8.46 5.41
CA GLU A 68 -21.63 7.48 6.10
C GLU A 68 -22.53 6.68 5.16
N ASN A 69 -22.72 7.16 3.95
CA ASN A 69 -23.56 6.47 2.97
C ASN A 69 -22.81 5.39 2.19
N GLU A 70 -21.51 5.28 2.38
CA GLU A 70 -20.72 4.26 1.72
C GLU A 70 -20.13 3.32 2.77
N SER A 71 -20.14 2.03 2.43
CA SER A 71 -19.66 1.01 3.34
C SER A 71 -18.29 0.46 2.93
N ILE A 72 -17.61 1.11 1.98
CA ILE A 72 -16.34 0.61 1.50
C ILE A 72 -15.21 1.16 2.38
N GLU A 73 -14.76 0.34 3.29
CA GLU A 73 -13.59 0.65 4.11
C GLU A 73 -12.92 -0.67 4.47
N MET A 74 -11.69 -0.59 4.94
CA MET A 74 -10.87 -1.79 5.17
C MET A 74 -11.51 -2.85 6.04
N SER A 75 -12.22 -2.43 7.09
CA SER A 75 -12.83 -3.38 8.04
C SER A 75 -14.00 -4.15 7.44
N ASN A 76 -14.58 -3.67 6.34
CA ASN A 76 -15.73 -4.29 5.71
C ASN A 76 -15.38 -5.19 4.52
N ILE A 77 -14.13 -5.25 4.14
CA ILE A 77 -13.70 -6.04 2.96
C ILE A 77 -12.88 -7.24 3.44
N LYS A 78 -13.39 -8.42 3.23
CA LYS A 78 -12.68 -9.65 3.63
C LYS A 78 -11.52 -9.92 2.66
N ILE A 79 -10.51 -10.60 3.17
CA ILE A 79 -9.35 -10.98 2.38
C ILE A 79 -9.78 -11.77 1.14
N LYS A 80 -10.67 -12.72 1.29
CA LYS A 80 -11.13 -13.55 0.16
C LYS A 80 -11.92 -12.74 -0.87
N SER A 81 -12.50 -11.61 -0.47
CA SER A 81 -13.21 -10.74 -1.40
C SER A 81 -12.26 -9.82 -2.15
N ALA A 82 -11.18 -9.41 -1.51
CA ALA A 82 -10.18 -8.53 -2.11
C ALA A 82 -9.24 -9.30 -3.05
N PHE A 83 -8.96 -10.56 -2.73
CA PHE A 83 -8.06 -11.41 -3.51
C PHE A 83 -8.81 -12.68 -3.89
N CYS A 84 -9.41 -12.68 -5.06
CA CYS A 84 -10.24 -13.81 -5.51
C CYS A 84 -9.41 -14.96 -6.04
N ASN A 85 -8.29 -14.66 -6.67
CA ASN A 85 -7.44 -15.67 -7.31
C ASN A 85 -5.98 -15.46 -6.97
N ILE A 86 -5.22 -16.54 -6.99
CA ILE A 86 -3.76 -16.46 -6.83
C ILE A 86 -3.20 -15.49 -7.87
N ASN A 87 -2.29 -14.64 -7.44
CA ASN A 87 -1.66 -13.56 -8.20
C ASN A 87 -2.51 -12.31 -8.33
N ASP A 88 -3.71 -12.26 -7.73
CA ASP A 88 -4.45 -11.01 -7.64
C ASP A 88 -3.66 -10.00 -6.82
N GLN A 89 -3.72 -8.74 -7.21
CA GLN A 89 -2.90 -7.69 -6.62
C GLN A 89 -3.72 -6.48 -6.23
N LEU A 90 -3.30 -5.85 -5.14
CA LEU A 90 -3.78 -4.54 -4.74
C LEU A 90 -2.57 -3.62 -4.60
N ILE A 91 -2.82 -2.32 -4.62
CA ILE A 91 -1.79 -1.35 -4.25
C ILE A 91 -2.14 -0.82 -2.86
N TYR A 92 -1.16 -0.76 -1.98
CA TYR A 92 -1.33 -0.20 -0.65
C TYR A 92 -0.53 1.10 -0.58
N VAL A 93 -1.21 2.20 -0.28
CA VAL A 93 -0.57 3.52 -0.14
C VAL A 93 -0.62 3.91 1.32
N TYR A 94 0.54 4.20 1.87
CA TYR A 94 0.69 4.57 3.27
C TYR A 94 1.24 5.98 3.34
N ASP A 95 0.67 6.82 4.22
CA ASP A 95 1.08 8.20 4.43
C ASP A 95 0.91 9.03 3.14
N PHE A 96 -0.26 9.66 3.01
CA PHE A 96 -0.62 10.37 1.78
C PHE A 96 0.28 11.57 1.46
N LEU A 97 1.08 12.02 2.42
CA LEU A 97 2.05 13.09 2.17
C LEU A 97 3.32 12.53 1.54
N LYS A 98 3.76 11.37 2.00
CA LYS A 98 4.97 10.72 1.49
C LYS A 98 4.69 9.71 0.39
N MET A 99 3.46 9.23 0.32
CA MET A 99 2.99 8.31 -0.74
C MET A 99 3.84 7.05 -0.88
N TRP A 100 4.07 6.34 0.22
CA TRP A 100 4.70 5.03 0.15
C TRP A 100 3.74 4.08 -0.57
N ARG A 101 4.18 3.47 -1.65
CA ARG A 101 3.35 2.55 -2.45
C ARG A 101 3.92 1.15 -2.38
N PHE A 102 3.09 0.21 -1.98
CA PHE A 102 3.47 -1.20 -1.88
C PHE A 102 2.60 -2.01 -2.82
N LEU A 103 3.21 -2.97 -3.50
CA LEU A 103 2.46 -3.95 -4.28
C LEU A 103 2.09 -5.09 -3.35
N VAL A 104 0.82 -5.44 -3.30
CA VAL A 104 0.28 -6.46 -2.39
C VAL A 104 -0.27 -7.58 -3.24
N THR A 105 0.33 -8.77 -3.13
CA THR A 105 0.01 -9.90 -4.02
C THR A 105 -0.43 -11.11 -3.22
N TYR A 106 -1.51 -11.73 -3.65
CA TYR A 106 -1.93 -13.04 -3.12
C TYR A 106 -1.02 -14.08 -3.77
N GLU A 107 -0.02 -14.54 -3.03
CA GLU A 107 1.01 -15.41 -3.57
C GLU A 107 0.58 -16.87 -3.65
N LYS A 108 0.03 -17.38 -2.57
CA LYS A 108 -0.39 -18.80 -2.51
C LYS A 108 -1.22 -19.03 -1.26
N THR A 109 -1.89 -20.18 -1.22
CA THR A 109 -2.62 -20.58 -0.02
C THR A 109 -1.69 -21.25 0.98
N SER A 110 -2.06 -21.22 2.23
CA SER A 110 -1.35 -21.88 3.31
C SER A 110 -2.24 -22.93 3.95
N LYS A 111 -1.63 -24.03 4.35
CA LYS A 111 -2.35 -25.13 5.02
C LYS A 111 -2.34 -24.98 6.53
N SER A 112 -1.81 -23.89 7.06
CA SER A 112 -1.78 -23.64 8.49
C SER A 112 -3.20 -23.62 9.05
N GLU A 113 -3.40 -24.26 10.19
CA GLU A 113 -4.71 -24.34 10.83
C GLU A 113 -4.89 -23.35 11.97
N THR A 114 -3.86 -22.53 12.23
CA THR A 114 -3.98 -21.52 13.29
C THR A 114 -4.78 -20.34 12.78
N GLU A 115 -5.46 -19.65 13.70
CA GLU A 115 -6.22 -18.45 13.34
C GLU A 115 -5.37 -17.20 13.34
N GLU A 116 -4.14 -17.33 13.78
CA GLU A 116 -3.26 -16.18 13.96
C GLU A 116 -2.76 -15.58 12.64
N THR A 117 -2.82 -14.26 12.55
CA THR A 117 -2.19 -13.51 11.44
C THR A 117 -0.74 -13.26 11.81
N LYS A 118 0.20 -13.68 10.98
CA LYS A 118 1.60 -13.55 11.30
C LYS A 118 2.48 -13.28 10.11
N VAL A 119 3.61 -12.62 10.37
CA VAL A 119 4.65 -12.40 9.37
C VAL A 119 5.50 -13.64 9.28
N ILE A 120 5.59 -14.23 8.10
CA ILE A 120 6.37 -15.47 7.91
C ILE A 120 7.66 -15.24 7.13
N TYR A 121 7.87 -14.04 6.60
CA TYR A 121 9.07 -13.74 5.82
C TYR A 121 9.32 -12.24 5.82
N SER A 122 10.57 -11.84 6.02
CA SER A 122 10.94 -10.42 6.06
C SER A 122 12.30 -10.21 5.40
N VAL A 123 12.36 -9.27 4.47
CA VAL A 123 13.60 -8.84 3.84
C VAL A 123 13.60 -7.32 3.78
N GLY A 124 14.69 -6.70 4.22
CA GLY A 124 14.87 -5.26 4.15
C GLY A 124 14.12 -4.50 5.24
N GLU A 125 14.52 -3.27 5.44
CA GLU A 125 13.90 -2.36 6.40
C GLU A 125 13.55 -1.07 5.72
N MET A 126 12.51 -0.41 6.20
CA MET A 126 12.07 0.85 5.61
C MET A 126 13.17 1.89 5.70
N PRO A 127 13.41 2.63 4.60
CA PRO A 127 14.36 3.71 4.63
C PRO A 127 13.88 4.81 5.57
N LYS A 128 14.81 5.54 6.16
CA LYS A 128 14.48 6.61 7.09
C LYS A 128 13.84 7.80 6.38
N LYS A 129 14.11 7.96 5.10
CA LYS A 129 13.52 9.03 4.30
C LYS A 129 12.72 8.44 3.19
N ALA A 130 11.52 9.01 2.95
CA ALA A 130 10.73 8.66 1.81
C ALA A 130 11.56 8.92 0.55
N PRO A 131 11.37 8.08 -0.49
CA PRO A 131 12.00 8.39 -1.75
C PRO A 131 11.53 9.78 -2.14
N GLU A 132 12.48 10.61 -2.48
CA GLU A 132 12.11 11.91 -2.96
C GLU A 132 11.41 11.70 -4.26
N ILE A 133 10.18 11.89 -4.18
CA ILE A 133 9.41 11.83 -5.34
C ILE A 133 9.36 13.22 -5.81
N PHE A 134 9.94 13.41 -6.69
CA PHE A 134 9.97 14.40 -7.28
C PHE A 134 9.35 14.63 -8.41
N PHE A 135 8.85 15.46 -8.11
CA PHE A 135 8.41 16.44 -8.75
C PHE A 135 9.40 17.48 -9.17
N LYS A 136 10.37 17.39 -9.21
CA LYS A 136 11.15 18.21 -9.47
C LYS A 136 11.50 18.24 -10.62
N SER A 137 11.15 18.57 -10.27
CA SER A 137 11.30 18.80 -11.06
C SER A 137 11.86 19.13 -11.58
N GLU A 138 11.99 19.13 -11.37
CA GLU A 138 12.43 19.48 -11.83
C GLU A 138 12.95 19.90 -11.90
N ASN A 139 13.23 20.46 -11.55
CA ASN A 139 13.73 21.02 -11.69
C ASN A 139 14.34 21.17 -11.39
N ASP A 140 14.47 21.31 -11.09
CA ASP A 140 15.05 21.66 -11.14
C ASP A 140 15.54 21.90 -11.17
N SER A 141 15.86 22.12 -11.06
CA SER A 141 16.20 22.72 -11.44
C SER A 141 16.28 23.27 -11.35
N LYS A 142 16.54 23.58 -11.18
CA LYS A 142 16.36 24.36 -11.45
C LYS A 142 16.04 24.86 -11.20
N SER A 143 16.26 24.98 -11.24
CA SER A 143 15.69 25.68 -11.55
C SER A 143 15.07 26.02 -11.28
N SER A 144 15.30 26.14 -11.22
CA SER A 144 14.51 26.74 -11.62
C SER A 144 13.78 26.93 -11.49
N ASP A 145 14.10 27.07 -11.60
CA ASP A 145 13.18 27.50 -12.17
C ASP A 145 12.29 27.30 -12.00
N ASP A 146 12.76 27.48 -11.99
CA ASP A 146 11.71 27.62 -12.51
C ASP A 146 10.65 27.39 -12.08
N ILE A 147 10.84 27.36 -12.11
CA ILE A 147 9.74 27.52 -12.43
C ILE A 147 8.76 27.46 -12.06
N PHE A 148 9.04 27.75 -12.01
CA PHE A 148 8.00 28.07 -12.48
C PHE A 148 7.25 28.04 -12.24
N TYR A 149 7.53 28.03 -12.37
CA TYR A 149 6.61 28.44 -12.92
C TYR A 149 6.05 28.41 -12.86
N ASP A 150 6.61 28.26 -13.02
CA ASP A 150 5.97 28.63 -13.63
C ASP A 150 5.36 28.58 -13.60
N ASP A 151 5.78 28.65 -13.59
CA ASP A 151 5.07 29.00 -14.13
C ASP A 151 4.38 28.87 -14.02
N GLU A 152 4.68 28.56 -14.14
CA GLU A 152 4.06 28.80 -14.53
C GLU A 152 3.42 28.49 -14.38
N ASP A 153 3.88 28.60 -14.36
CA ASP A 153 3.21 28.61 -14.63
C ASP A 153 2.58 28.12 -14.24
N GLN A 154 2.97 27.83 -14.23
CA GLN A 154 2.42 27.68 -14.31
C GLN A 154 1.70 27.20 -13.77
N TYR A 155 1.97 27.16 -13.60
CA TYR A 155 1.29 27.03 -13.46
C TYR A 155 0.74 26.67 -12.77
N LEU A 156 1.17 26.60 -12.58
CA LEU A 156 0.80 26.47 -12.37
C LEU A 156 0.38 26.22 -11.91
N ILE A 157 0.71 26.21 -11.71
CA ILE A 157 0.41 26.17 -11.75
C ILE A 157 -0.04 26.22 -11.56
#